data_930568e62e0890607e165ff4a3d98bf1
#
_entry.id   930568e62e0890607e165ff4a3d98bf1
#
_cell.length_a   1.000
_cell.length_b   1.000
_cell.length_c   1.000
_cell.angle_alpha   90.00
_cell.angle_beta   90.00
_cell.angle_gamma   90.00
#
_symmetry.space_group_name_H-M   'P 1'
#
loop_
_entity.id
_entity.type
_entity.pdbx_description
1 polymer ?
#
loop_
_entity_poly.entity_id
_entity_poly.type
_entity_poly.pdbx_seq_one_letter_code
_entity_poly.pdbx_strand_id
1 'polypeptide(L)'
;IQNQKMKVLVEKTDLIPLLEKVMINFRLIAEEKKINFRLESELKSIYAWIDRDKFEKIFFNLISNAFKYTPAEKAITIEVTKQTDKVTISVVDEGIGIEPTKLRTLFQRFETLAQQNMLQPSSGIGLSLVKEMVDMHHGTIKVTSEPEAGSRFMVTLPLQKEVFEQDSQVEFILND
;
A
#
# COMPACT_ATOMS: atom_id res chain seq x y z
N ILE A 1 20.05 -17.39 11.30
CA ILE A 1 19.31 -16.80 12.25
C ILE A 1 18.61 -15.59 11.82
N GLN A 2 19.33 -14.57 11.73
CA GLN A 2 18.72 -13.37 11.35
C GLN A 2 18.32 -13.35 9.95
N ASN A 3 18.78 -14.29 9.22
CA ASN A 3 18.47 -14.33 7.80
C ASN A 3 17.20 -15.04 7.50
N GLN A 4 16.41 -15.33 8.53
CA GLN A 4 15.12 -15.87 8.24
C GLN A 4 14.27 -14.82 7.58
N LYS A 5 14.00 -15.00 6.33
CA LYS A 5 13.09 -14.13 5.62
C LYS A 5 11.68 -14.52 6.01
N MET A 6 10.79 -13.54 6.04
CA MET A 6 9.40 -13.82 6.29
C MET A 6 8.86 -14.68 5.16
N LYS A 7 8.12 -15.71 5.52
CA LYS A 7 7.42 -16.49 4.53
C LYS A 7 6.25 -15.69 3.99
N VAL A 8 5.92 -15.94 2.74
CA VAL A 8 4.81 -15.30 2.06
C VAL A 8 3.77 -16.38 1.81
N LEU A 9 2.60 -16.21 2.39
CA LEU A 9 1.52 -17.18 2.28
C LEU A 9 0.47 -16.62 1.33
N VAL A 10 0.54 -17.00 0.06
CA VAL A 10 -0.38 -16.43 -0.94
C VAL A 10 -1.61 -17.28 -1.12
N GLU A 11 -2.74 -16.61 -1.27
CA GLU A 11 -4.00 -17.28 -1.56
C GLU A 11 -4.80 -16.43 -2.53
N LYS A 12 -5.65 -17.07 -3.29
CA LYS A 12 -6.50 -16.37 -4.26
C LYS A 12 -7.51 -15.53 -3.50
N THR A 13 -7.50 -14.25 -3.71
CA THR A 13 -8.26 -13.31 -2.91
C THR A 13 -8.90 -12.26 -3.80
N ASP A 14 -10.14 -11.90 -3.48
CA ASP A 14 -10.81 -10.76 -4.12
C ASP A 14 -10.30 -9.50 -3.43
N LEU A 15 -9.62 -8.67 -4.18
CA LEU A 15 -8.95 -7.50 -3.64
C LEU A 15 -9.92 -6.40 -3.22
N ILE A 16 -11.08 -6.29 -3.87
CA ILE A 16 -12.01 -5.19 -3.58
C ILE A 16 -12.58 -5.30 -2.16
N PRO A 17 -13.17 -6.43 -1.75
CA PRO A 17 -13.63 -6.54 -0.37
C PRO A 17 -12.50 -6.39 0.65
N LEU A 18 -11.31 -6.85 0.30
CA LEU A 18 -10.18 -6.75 1.22
C LEU A 18 -9.76 -5.30 1.43
N LEU A 19 -9.73 -4.51 0.36
CA LEU A 19 -9.46 -3.07 0.47
C LEU A 19 -10.54 -2.38 1.30
N GLU A 20 -11.80 -2.73 1.08
CA GLU A 20 -12.88 -2.15 1.85
C GLU A 20 -12.75 -2.47 3.33
N LYS A 21 -12.30 -3.68 3.65
CA LYS A 21 -12.05 -4.07 5.03
C LYS A 21 -10.98 -3.20 5.67
N VAL A 22 -9.91 -2.91 4.95
CA VAL A 22 -8.86 -2.02 5.46
C VAL A 22 -9.42 -0.62 5.67
N MET A 23 -10.22 -0.14 4.71
CA MET A 23 -10.76 1.21 4.76
C MET A 23 -11.69 1.44 5.96
N ILE A 24 -12.35 0.39 6.44
CA ILE A 24 -13.24 0.53 7.59
C ILE A 24 -12.50 1.09 8.81
N ASN A 25 -11.23 0.77 8.96
CA ASN A 25 -10.44 1.27 10.09
C ASN A 25 -10.30 2.78 10.11
N PHE A 26 -10.59 3.45 9.00
CA PHE A 26 -10.39 4.90 8.87
C PHE A 26 -11.70 5.68 8.74
N ARG A 27 -12.85 5.00 8.84
CA ARG A 27 -14.13 5.68 8.64
C ARG A 27 -14.38 6.76 9.69
N LEU A 28 -14.05 6.47 10.94
CA LEU A 28 -14.29 7.44 12.00
C LEU A 28 -13.45 8.70 11.81
N ILE A 29 -12.15 8.54 11.54
CA ILE A 29 -11.30 9.71 11.35
C ILE A 29 -11.70 10.47 10.07
N ALA A 30 -12.18 9.76 9.06
CA ALA A 30 -12.67 10.42 7.84
C ALA A 30 -13.87 11.31 8.17
N GLU A 31 -14.79 10.81 8.98
CA GLU A 31 -15.94 11.62 9.39
C GLU A 31 -15.51 12.81 10.23
N GLU A 32 -14.62 12.59 11.19
CA GLU A 32 -14.18 13.66 12.08
C GLU A 32 -13.47 14.78 11.33
N LYS A 33 -12.64 14.42 10.35
CA LYS A 33 -11.91 15.39 9.55
C LYS A 33 -12.69 15.83 8.32
N LYS A 34 -13.87 15.27 8.09
CA LYS A 34 -14.69 15.56 6.92
C LYS A 34 -13.93 15.31 5.63
N ILE A 35 -13.14 14.25 5.62
CA ILE A 35 -12.39 13.83 4.43
C ILE A 35 -13.29 12.96 3.58
N ASN A 36 -13.36 13.27 2.28
CA ASN A 36 -14.07 12.44 1.32
C ASN A 36 -13.17 11.24 1.00
N PHE A 37 -13.45 10.10 1.64
CA PHE A 37 -12.63 8.91 1.55
C PHE A 37 -13.40 7.84 0.78
N ARG A 38 -12.90 7.45 -0.39
CA ARG A 38 -13.65 6.53 -1.23
C ARG A 38 -12.74 5.59 -2.03
N LEU A 39 -13.34 4.51 -2.49
CA LEU A 39 -12.73 3.52 -3.36
C LEU A 39 -13.32 3.67 -4.75
N GLU A 40 -12.47 3.77 -5.75
CA GLU A 40 -12.89 3.86 -7.15
C GLU A 40 -12.33 2.68 -7.93
N SER A 41 -13.20 1.87 -8.48
CA SER A 41 -12.83 0.72 -9.31
C SER A 41 -13.93 0.48 -10.33
N GLU A 42 -13.54 0.24 -11.57
CA GLU A 42 -14.50 -0.12 -12.60
C GLU A 42 -15.05 -1.53 -12.38
N LEU A 43 -14.24 -2.38 -11.75
CA LEU A 43 -14.64 -3.77 -11.50
C LEU A 43 -15.00 -3.94 -10.03
N LYS A 44 -16.05 -4.71 -9.79
CA LYS A 44 -16.50 -4.99 -8.43
C LYS A 44 -15.71 -6.11 -7.78
N SER A 45 -14.96 -6.86 -8.58
CA SER A 45 -14.26 -8.05 -8.11
C SER A 45 -12.99 -8.20 -8.92
N ILE A 46 -11.87 -8.34 -8.25
CA ILE A 46 -10.56 -8.56 -8.88
C ILE A 46 -9.84 -9.59 -8.05
N TYR A 47 -9.59 -10.75 -8.63
CA TYR A 47 -8.89 -11.83 -7.92
C TYR A 47 -7.41 -11.81 -8.23
N ALA A 48 -6.61 -11.94 -7.18
CA ALA A 48 -5.16 -12.05 -7.30
C ALA A 48 -4.66 -13.00 -6.23
N TRP A 49 -3.47 -13.55 -6.46
CA TRP A 49 -2.79 -14.36 -5.47
C TRP A 49 -1.94 -13.44 -4.63
N ILE A 50 -2.31 -13.28 -3.37
CA ILE A 50 -1.63 -12.35 -2.47
C ILE A 50 -1.56 -12.93 -1.06
N ASP A 51 -0.62 -12.44 -0.29
CA ASP A 51 -0.57 -12.69 1.13
C ASP A 51 -1.49 -11.67 1.79
N ARG A 52 -2.64 -12.14 2.29
CA ARG A 52 -3.69 -11.24 2.79
C ARG A 52 -3.20 -10.36 3.93
N ASP A 53 -2.46 -10.94 4.86
CA ASP A 53 -1.95 -10.18 5.99
C ASP A 53 -1.02 -9.06 5.55
N LYS A 54 -0.09 -9.37 4.66
CA LYS A 54 0.84 -8.38 4.15
C LYS A 54 0.16 -7.33 3.29
N PHE A 55 -0.82 -7.76 2.48
CA PHE A 55 -1.59 -6.82 1.67
C PHE A 55 -2.32 -5.81 2.57
N GLU A 56 -2.96 -6.29 3.63
CA GLU A 56 -3.64 -5.40 4.56
C GLU A 56 -2.67 -4.41 5.19
N LYS A 57 -1.48 -4.88 5.55
CA LYS A 57 -0.48 -4.01 6.15
C LYS A 57 0.04 -2.95 5.18
N ILE A 58 0.24 -3.33 3.92
CA ILE A 58 0.65 -2.38 2.89
C ILE A 58 -0.33 -1.22 2.84
N PHE A 59 -1.61 -1.52 2.67
CA PHE A 59 -2.60 -0.47 2.44
C PHE A 59 -3.01 0.23 3.72
N PHE A 60 -2.99 -0.45 4.87
CA PHE A 60 -3.17 0.24 6.13
C PHE A 60 -2.11 1.33 6.31
N ASN A 61 -0.85 1.01 6.02
CA ASN A 61 0.22 1.99 6.16
C ASN A 61 0.11 3.15 5.17
N LEU A 62 -0.22 2.85 3.92
CA LEU A 62 -0.34 3.91 2.91
C LEU A 62 -1.53 4.82 3.21
N ILE A 63 -2.65 4.24 3.63
CA ILE A 63 -3.84 5.02 3.94
C ILE A 63 -3.61 5.84 5.22
N SER A 64 -2.98 5.23 6.23
CA SER A 64 -2.64 5.95 7.46
C SER A 64 -1.79 7.17 7.16
N ASN A 65 -0.79 7.02 6.30
CA ASN A 65 0.03 8.14 5.85
C ASN A 65 -0.81 9.23 5.18
N ALA A 66 -1.73 8.81 4.30
CA ALA A 66 -2.58 9.78 3.61
C ALA A 66 -3.40 10.59 4.60
N PHE A 67 -3.99 9.94 5.61
CA PHE A 67 -4.77 10.67 6.62
C PHE A 67 -3.91 11.58 7.47
N LYS A 68 -2.67 11.18 7.71
CA LYS A 68 -1.77 12.00 8.52
C LYS A 68 -1.46 13.33 7.86
N TYR A 69 -1.33 13.33 6.54
CA TYR A 69 -0.87 14.52 5.83
C TYR A 69 -1.94 15.24 5.02
N THR A 70 -3.18 14.78 5.07
CA THR A 70 -4.27 15.42 4.34
C THR A 70 -5.08 16.28 5.29
N PRO A 71 -5.23 17.58 4.98
CA PRO A 71 -6.05 18.46 5.82
C PRO A 71 -7.52 18.09 5.77
N ALA A 72 -8.26 18.60 6.76
CA ALA A 72 -9.71 18.41 6.80
C ALA A 72 -10.37 18.91 5.53
N GLU A 73 -11.46 18.26 5.15
CA GLU A 73 -12.33 18.67 4.04
C GLU A 73 -11.73 18.43 2.65
N LYS A 74 -10.64 17.68 2.58
CA LYS A 74 -10.04 17.28 1.32
C LYS A 74 -10.43 15.83 1.00
N ALA A 75 -9.82 15.25 -0.03
CA ALA A 75 -10.17 13.90 -0.47
C ALA A 75 -8.99 12.95 -0.39
N ILE A 76 -9.30 11.70 -0.09
CA ILE A 76 -8.39 10.57 -0.20
C ILE A 76 -9.12 9.50 -0.99
N THR A 77 -8.53 9.06 -2.09
CA THR A 77 -9.17 8.09 -2.98
C THR A 77 -8.26 6.88 -3.18
N ILE A 78 -8.84 5.70 -3.08
CA ILE A 78 -8.17 4.47 -3.41
C ILE A 78 -8.63 4.11 -4.83
N GLU A 79 -7.72 4.15 -5.79
CA GLU A 79 -8.05 3.87 -7.19
C GLU A 79 -7.52 2.49 -7.56
N VAL A 80 -8.36 1.67 -8.15
CA VAL A 80 -7.97 0.32 -8.56
C VAL A 80 -8.18 0.17 -10.06
N THR A 81 -7.11 -0.21 -10.75
CA THR A 81 -7.13 -0.41 -12.19
C THR A 81 -6.53 -1.77 -12.51
N LYS A 82 -7.27 -2.60 -13.23
CA LYS A 82 -6.80 -3.91 -13.62
C LYS A 82 -6.29 -3.87 -15.06
N GLN A 83 -5.14 -4.49 -15.27
CA GLN A 83 -4.60 -4.74 -16.60
C GLN A 83 -4.64 -6.24 -16.84
N THR A 84 -4.11 -6.70 -17.97
CA THR A 84 -4.21 -8.11 -18.34
C THR A 84 -3.64 -9.04 -17.27
N ASP A 85 -2.45 -8.75 -16.78
CA ASP A 85 -1.74 -9.65 -15.85
C ASP A 85 -1.36 -8.99 -14.54
N LYS A 86 -1.83 -7.77 -14.30
CA LYS A 86 -1.48 -7.06 -13.08
C LYS A 86 -2.59 -6.09 -12.68
N VAL A 87 -2.53 -5.64 -11.46
CA VAL A 87 -3.45 -4.64 -10.92
C VAL A 87 -2.62 -3.51 -10.31
N THR A 88 -3.08 -2.29 -10.51
CA THR A 88 -2.48 -1.12 -9.88
C THR A 88 -3.49 -0.54 -8.89
N ILE A 89 -3.04 -0.39 -7.66
CA ILE A 89 -3.84 0.19 -6.58
C ILE A 89 -3.12 1.44 -6.12
N SER A 90 -3.78 2.57 -6.25
CA SER A 90 -3.20 3.87 -5.91
C SER A 90 -3.90 4.46 -4.71
N VAL A 91 -3.11 4.98 -3.77
CA VAL A 91 -3.64 5.79 -2.67
C VAL A 91 -3.34 7.23 -3.02
N VAL A 92 -4.38 7.98 -3.32
CA VAL A 92 -4.28 9.35 -3.82
C VAL A 92 -4.80 10.30 -2.76
N ASP A 93 -3.96 11.24 -2.34
CA ASP A 93 -4.40 12.22 -1.35
C ASP A 93 -4.22 13.64 -1.86
N GLU A 94 -5.01 14.54 -1.30
CA GLU A 94 -4.91 15.96 -1.57
C GLU A 94 -4.17 16.65 -0.42
N GLY A 95 -3.08 16.04 0.02
CA GLY A 95 -2.31 16.54 1.15
C GLY A 95 -1.28 17.57 0.77
N ILE A 96 -0.31 17.74 1.67
CA ILE A 96 0.71 18.77 1.50
C ILE A 96 1.75 18.44 0.44
N GLY A 97 1.77 17.19 -0.02
CA GLY A 97 2.75 16.76 -0.99
C GLY A 97 4.13 16.51 -0.38
N ILE A 98 5.04 16.10 -1.23
CA ILE A 98 6.41 15.77 -0.83
C ILE A 98 7.37 16.53 -1.72
N GLU A 99 8.38 17.14 -1.10
CA GLU A 99 9.37 17.88 -1.88
C GLU A 99 10.19 16.93 -2.75
N PRO A 100 10.58 17.37 -3.96
CA PRO A 100 11.29 16.47 -4.89
C PRO A 100 12.56 15.85 -4.32
N THR A 101 13.30 16.58 -3.50
CA THR A 101 14.52 16.03 -2.92
C THR A 101 14.24 14.92 -1.94
N LYS A 102 13.16 15.04 -1.17
CA LYS A 102 12.75 13.99 -0.24
C LYS A 102 12.14 12.80 -0.98
N LEU A 103 11.43 13.09 -2.05
CA LEU A 103 10.79 12.04 -2.82
C LEU A 103 11.80 11.03 -3.37
N ARG A 104 12.93 11.53 -3.87
CA ARG A 104 13.94 10.66 -4.45
C ARG A 104 14.56 9.70 -3.44
N THR A 105 14.58 10.07 -2.17
CA THR A 105 15.22 9.25 -1.15
C THR A 105 14.22 8.51 -0.27
N LEU A 106 12.94 8.65 -0.56
CA LEU A 106 11.88 8.19 0.32
C LEU A 106 11.98 6.71 0.70
N PHE A 107 12.27 5.84 -0.27
CA PHE A 107 12.40 4.41 -0.01
C PHE A 107 13.86 3.97 0.15
N GLN A 108 14.83 4.80 -0.21
CA GLN A 108 16.23 4.42 -0.20
C GLN A 108 16.88 4.59 1.15
N ARG A 109 16.41 5.56 1.91
CA ARG A 109 17.03 5.92 3.18
C ARG A 109 16.16 5.59 4.36
N PHE A 110 15.23 4.67 4.17
CA PHE A 110 14.27 4.42 5.22
C PHE A 110 14.91 3.90 6.50
N GLU A 111 15.98 3.13 6.42
CA GLU A 111 16.61 2.64 7.62
C GLU A 111 17.15 3.79 8.45
N THR A 112 17.83 4.71 7.81
CA THR A 112 18.33 5.90 8.49
C THR A 112 17.20 6.74 9.03
N LEU A 113 16.16 6.94 8.20
CA LEU A 113 15.00 7.72 8.63
C LEU A 113 14.28 7.04 9.79
N ALA A 114 14.16 5.72 9.74
CA ALA A 114 13.51 4.99 10.80
C ALA A 114 14.26 5.18 12.12
N GLN A 115 15.59 5.13 12.09
CA GLN A 115 16.36 5.34 13.29
C GLN A 115 16.23 6.77 13.81
N GLN A 116 16.23 7.74 12.91
CA GLN A 116 16.12 9.12 13.31
C GLN A 116 14.75 9.46 13.85
N ASN A 117 13.75 8.77 13.38
CA ASN A 117 12.37 9.06 13.72
C ASN A 117 11.76 8.08 14.69
N MET A 118 12.58 7.46 15.52
CA MET A 118 12.05 6.53 16.51
C MET A 118 11.06 7.16 17.46
N LEU A 119 11.18 8.46 17.70
CA LEU A 119 10.24 9.16 18.55
C LEU A 119 8.99 9.60 17.81
N GLN A 120 8.99 9.48 16.49
CA GLN A 120 7.83 9.75 15.66
C GLN A 120 7.53 8.48 14.89
N PRO A 121 6.69 7.62 15.43
CA PRO A 121 6.52 6.27 14.88
C PRO A 121 5.83 6.21 13.55
N SER A 122 5.74 7.26 12.84
CA SER A 122 5.03 7.27 11.59
C SER A 122 6.00 7.35 10.42
N SER A 123 5.59 6.92 9.32
CA SER A 123 6.09 7.15 7.99
C SER A 123 7.41 6.49 7.64
N GLY A 124 8.53 6.82 8.23
CA GLY A 124 9.80 6.26 7.80
C GLY A 124 9.83 4.74 7.86
N ILE A 125 9.47 4.18 9.02
CA ILE A 125 9.45 2.73 9.23
C ILE A 125 8.34 2.10 8.40
N GLY A 126 7.17 2.73 8.37
CA GLY A 126 6.02 2.20 7.64
C GLY A 126 6.30 2.04 6.16
N LEU A 127 6.93 3.03 5.53
CA LEU A 127 7.19 2.98 4.10
C LEU A 127 8.25 1.96 3.74
N SER A 128 9.24 1.76 4.60
CA SER A 128 10.24 0.74 4.34
C SER A 128 9.63 -0.65 4.38
N LEU A 129 8.76 -0.88 5.34
CA LEU A 129 8.08 -2.15 5.45
C LEU A 129 7.14 -2.37 4.27
N VAL A 130 6.46 -1.31 3.83
CA VAL A 130 5.61 -1.38 2.65
C VAL A 130 6.42 -1.80 1.43
N LYS A 131 7.57 -1.17 1.20
CA LYS A 131 8.43 -1.53 0.07
C LYS A 131 8.83 -3.00 0.14
N GLU A 132 9.24 -3.46 1.30
CA GLU A 132 9.64 -4.85 1.49
C GLU A 132 8.49 -5.81 1.19
N MET A 133 7.29 -5.51 1.70
CA MET A 133 6.14 -6.39 1.46
C MET A 133 5.69 -6.36 0.00
N VAL A 134 5.79 -5.21 -0.67
CA VAL A 134 5.50 -5.15 -2.10
C VAL A 134 6.51 -5.97 -2.89
N ASP A 135 7.78 -5.88 -2.53
CA ASP A 135 8.82 -6.69 -3.17
C ASP A 135 8.57 -8.18 -3.00
N MET A 136 8.10 -8.59 -1.83
CA MET A 136 7.76 -10.00 -1.57
C MET A 136 6.65 -10.51 -2.50
N HIS A 137 5.81 -9.61 -2.97
CA HIS A 137 4.73 -9.94 -3.90
C HIS A 137 5.17 -9.85 -5.36
N HIS A 138 6.45 -9.58 -5.62
CA HIS A 138 6.95 -9.37 -6.98
C HIS A 138 6.28 -8.18 -7.65
N GLY A 139 5.89 -7.20 -6.85
CA GLY A 139 5.25 -5.99 -7.33
C GLY A 139 6.20 -4.81 -7.33
N THR A 140 5.68 -3.65 -7.62
CA THR A 140 6.42 -2.40 -7.59
C THR A 140 5.60 -1.34 -6.87
N ILE A 141 6.30 -0.37 -6.30
CA ILE A 141 5.65 0.80 -5.73
C ILE A 141 6.31 2.05 -6.27
N LYS A 142 5.50 3.00 -6.69
CA LYS A 142 5.96 4.27 -7.20
C LYS A 142 5.23 5.39 -6.50
N VAL A 143 5.88 6.53 -6.38
CA VAL A 143 5.30 7.71 -5.74
C VAL A 143 5.44 8.89 -6.69
N THR A 144 4.35 9.60 -6.90
CA THR A 144 4.39 10.90 -7.56
C THR A 144 3.78 11.91 -6.61
N SER A 145 4.37 13.09 -6.54
CA SER A 145 3.92 14.10 -5.61
C SER A 145 4.46 15.46 -6.01
N GLU A 146 3.69 16.49 -5.68
CA GLU A 146 4.16 17.87 -5.81
C GLU A 146 3.79 18.60 -4.55
N PRO A 147 4.65 19.50 -4.07
CA PRO A 147 4.33 20.27 -2.87
C PRO A 147 2.98 20.97 -3.01
N GLU A 148 2.16 20.85 -1.98
CA GLU A 148 0.83 21.47 -1.88
C GLU A 148 -0.18 20.94 -2.89
N ALA A 149 0.18 19.89 -3.65
CA ALA A 149 -0.73 19.33 -4.63
C ALA A 149 -1.09 17.87 -4.34
N GLY A 150 -0.60 17.33 -3.22
CA GLY A 150 -0.93 15.98 -2.82
C GLY A 150 0.05 14.95 -3.32
N SER A 151 -0.27 13.70 -3.07
CA SER A 151 0.61 12.57 -3.38
C SER A 151 -0.19 11.41 -3.94
N ARG A 152 0.49 10.59 -4.73
CA ARG A 152 -0.07 9.36 -5.26
C ARG A 152 0.94 8.24 -5.06
N PHE A 153 0.56 7.25 -4.26
CA PHE A 153 1.37 6.05 -4.06
C PHE A 153 0.73 4.93 -4.87
N MET A 154 1.46 4.41 -5.84
CA MET A 154 0.94 3.40 -6.76
C MET A 154 1.62 2.07 -6.52
N VAL A 155 0.84 1.08 -6.12
CA VAL A 155 1.31 -0.29 -5.91
C VAL A 155 0.79 -1.13 -7.07
N THR A 156 1.70 -1.78 -7.78
CA THR A 156 1.35 -2.67 -8.89
C THR A 156 1.72 -4.09 -8.50
N LEU A 157 0.76 -4.99 -8.56
CA LEU A 157 0.94 -6.38 -8.16
C LEU A 157 0.56 -7.30 -9.31
N PRO A 158 1.29 -8.42 -9.48
CA PRO A 158 0.88 -9.42 -10.46
C PRO A 158 -0.38 -10.13 -9.99
N LEU A 159 -1.20 -10.56 -10.94
CA LEU A 159 -2.45 -11.24 -10.63
C LEU A 159 -2.27 -12.74 -10.57
N GLN A 160 -1.30 -13.27 -11.30
CA GLN A 160 -1.23 -14.70 -11.56
C GLN A 160 -0.35 -15.42 -10.57
N LYS A 161 -0.77 -16.61 -10.23
CA LYS A 161 -0.06 -17.49 -9.30
C LYS A 161 1.33 -17.85 -9.80
N GLU A 162 1.48 -17.95 -11.13
CA GLU A 162 2.71 -18.42 -11.76
C GLU A 162 3.94 -17.58 -11.41
N VAL A 163 3.75 -16.30 -11.11
CA VAL A 163 4.87 -15.45 -10.75
C VAL A 163 5.55 -15.89 -9.47
N PHE A 164 4.86 -16.65 -8.63
CA PHE A 164 5.39 -17.11 -7.35
C PHE A 164 5.96 -18.52 -7.39
N GLU A 165 5.81 -19.24 -8.48
CA GLU A 165 6.13 -20.67 -8.51
C GLU A 165 7.61 -20.97 -8.32
N GLN A 166 8.48 -20.04 -8.71
CA GLN A 166 9.92 -20.23 -8.53
C GLN A 166 10.46 -19.61 -7.25
N ASP A 167 9.59 -19.04 -6.45
CA ASP A 167 10.01 -18.33 -5.24
C ASP A 167 9.93 -19.27 -4.04
N SER A 168 11.08 -19.64 -3.49
CA SER A 168 11.15 -20.58 -2.38
C SER A 168 10.57 -20.02 -1.07
N GLN A 169 10.39 -18.71 -1.00
CA GLN A 169 9.81 -18.08 0.18
C GLN A 169 8.29 -18.13 0.20
N VAL A 170 7.68 -18.49 -0.93
CA VAL A 170 6.22 -18.45 -1.08
C VAL A 170 5.63 -19.82 -0.85
N GLU A 171 4.56 -19.85 -0.05
CA GLU A 171 3.72 -21.03 0.11
C GLU A 171 2.31 -20.65 -0.37
N PHE A 172 1.67 -21.60 -1.01
CA PHE A 172 0.33 -21.38 -1.53
C PHE A 172 -0.71 -21.94 -0.58
N ILE A 173 -1.71 -21.13 -0.26
CA ILE A 173 -2.88 -21.57 0.48
C ILE A 173 -3.94 -21.87 -0.55
N LEU A 174 -4.31 -23.13 -0.66
CA LEU A 174 -5.30 -23.57 -1.64
C LEU A 174 -6.62 -23.82 -0.92
N ASN A 175 -7.63 -23.05 -1.27
CA ASN A 175 -8.97 -23.22 -0.72
C ASN A 175 -9.85 -23.83 -1.78
N ASP A 176 -10.59 -24.84 -1.40
CA ASP A 176 -11.53 -25.51 -2.31
C ASP A 176 -12.79 -24.68 -2.52
#